data_0a121a3e06b03145742ca997987ac870
#
_entry.id   0a121a3e06b03145742ca997987ac870
#
_cell.length_a   1.000
_cell.length_b   1.000
_cell.length_c   1.000
_cell.angle_alpha   90.00
_cell.angle_beta   90.00
_cell.angle_gamma   90.00
#
_symmetry.space_group_name_H-M   'P 1'
#
loop_
_entity.id
_entity.type
_entity.pdbx_description
1 polymer ?
#
loop_
_entity_poly.entity_id
_entity_poly.type
_entity_poly.pdbx_seq_one_letter_code
_entity_poly.pdbx_strand_id
1 'polypeptide(L)'
;MSKIEVNTITEQSGTTVTVGGGACKTAVIDATTVTLGRSGATVSLAPGASQSGFGRTGTVNWDTTKKTTSFTAVSGNGYFCDTAASGAFTLTLPSSPSAGDIVGFKDYNGNFSVANLTIGRGGSPINGGNASDPVISTAGASVFLIYVDSTQGWVATQDDESVFTGANYIVATGGTIVTCGNYKTHIFTGSGTFTVCSVASTPTDNNVDYLVIGGAGGSGQAGS
;
A
#
# COMPACT_ATOMS: atom_id res chain seq x y z
N MET A 1 -37.50 -42.42 2.34
CA MET A 1 -36.20 -41.76 2.58
C MET A 1 -35.51 -42.56 3.68
N SER A 2 -34.28 -42.97 3.45
CA SER A 2 -33.47 -43.59 4.51
C SER A 2 -32.76 -42.47 5.29
N LYS A 3 -32.87 -42.54 6.62
CA LYS A 3 -32.19 -41.61 7.53
C LYS A 3 -31.20 -42.43 8.37
N ILE A 4 -29.97 -41.97 8.46
CA ILE A 4 -28.95 -42.50 9.36
C ILE A 4 -28.64 -41.43 10.37
N GLU A 5 -28.84 -41.70 11.64
CA GLU A 5 -28.49 -40.79 12.76
C GLU A 5 -27.26 -41.36 13.45
N VAL A 6 -26.19 -40.55 13.47
CA VAL A 6 -24.93 -40.88 14.15
C VAL A 6 -24.44 -39.67 14.94
N ASN A 7 -23.91 -39.91 16.13
CA ASN A 7 -23.32 -38.83 16.95
C ASN A 7 -21.91 -38.48 16.52
N THR A 8 -21.21 -39.42 15.88
CA THR A 8 -19.83 -39.19 15.45
C THR A 8 -19.57 -40.01 14.18
N ILE A 9 -18.93 -39.42 13.21
CA ILE A 9 -18.38 -40.10 12.03
C ILE A 9 -16.86 -40.02 12.14
N THR A 10 -16.22 -41.16 12.35
CA THR A 10 -14.75 -41.26 12.38
C THR A 10 -14.30 -42.32 11.35
N GLU A 11 -13.08 -42.15 10.87
CA GLU A 11 -12.44 -43.19 10.08
C GLU A 11 -12.13 -44.41 10.97
N GLN A 12 -12.36 -45.62 10.44
CA GLN A 12 -12.00 -46.86 11.10
C GLN A 12 -10.60 -47.32 10.68
N SER A 13 -10.24 -47.09 9.42
CA SER A 13 -8.93 -47.36 8.87
C SER A 13 -8.72 -46.47 7.63
N GLY A 14 -7.54 -45.85 7.52
CA GLY A 14 -7.25 -44.98 6.41
C GLY A 14 -7.13 -43.49 6.84
N THR A 15 -7.05 -42.59 5.88
CA THR A 15 -6.80 -41.17 6.11
C THR A 15 -7.93 -40.29 5.57
N THR A 16 -9.02 -40.87 5.08
CA THR A 16 -10.04 -40.10 4.36
C THR A 16 -11.44 -40.52 4.79
N VAL A 17 -12.26 -39.55 5.17
CA VAL A 17 -13.72 -39.70 5.28
C VAL A 17 -14.32 -39.00 4.06
N THR A 18 -15.05 -39.77 3.25
CA THR A 18 -15.74 -39.25 2.07
C THR A 18 -17.19 -39.00 2.39
N VAL A 19 -17.64 -37.72 2.30
CA VAL A 19 -19.06 -37.38 2.42
C VAL A 19 -19.58 -36.99 1.04
N GLY A 20 -20.56 -37.73 0.56
CA GLY A 20 -21.07 -37.63 -0.80
C GLY A 20 -20.29 -38.50 -1.78
N GLY A 21 -20.80 -38.69 -2.96
CA GLY A 21 -20.21 -39.50 -4.02
C GLY A 21 -21.26 -40.00 -5.00
N GLY A 22 -20.82 -40.52 -6.16
CA GLY A 22 -21.72 -41.02 -7.21
C GLY A 22 -22.68 -39.94 -7.72
N ALA A 23 -23.94 -40.20 -7.66
CA ALA A 23 -25.01 -39.29 -8.12
C ALA A 23 -25.38 -38.19 -7.09
N CYS A 24 -24.83 -38.24 -5.89
CA CYS A 24 -25.07 -37.22 -4.86
C CYS A 24 -24.36 -35.93 -5.23
N LYS A 25 -25.12 -34.87 -5.52
CA LYS A 25 -24.60 -33.59 -5.99
C LYS A 25 -24.51 -32.52 -4.91
N THR A 26 -25.12 -32.76 -3.74
CA THR A 26 -25.16 -31.77 -2.67
C THR A 26 -24.95 -32.46 -1.33
N ALA A 27 -23.99 -31.97 -0.55
CA ALA A 27 -23.88 -32.22 0.88
C ALA A 27 -24.26 -30.90 1.61
N VAL A 28 -25.26 -30.99 2.48
CA VAL A 28 -25.67 -29.86 3.32
C VAL A 28 -25.17 -30.11 4.73
N ILE A 29 -24.41 -29.16 5.28
CA ILE A 29 -24.02 -29.17 6.68
C ILE A 29 -24.77 -28.01 7.33
N ASP A 30 -25.82 -28.31 8.06
CA ASP A 30 -26.64 -27.36 8.79
C ASP A 30 -26.21 -27.36 10.26
N ALA A 31 -25.33 -26.42 10.59
CA ALA A 31 -24.77 -26.30 11.93
C ALA A 31 -24.50 -24.85 12.27
N THR A 32 -24.63 -24.49 13.54
CA THR A 32 -24.31 -23.14 14.04
C THR A 32 -22.83 -22.80 13.82
N THR A 33 -21.96 -23.79 13.90
CA THR A 33 -20.52 -23.66 13.63
C THR A 33 -20.02 -24.86 12.84
N VAL A 34 -19.33 -24.61 11.74
CA VAL A 34 -18.62 -25.62 10.96
C VAL A 34 -17.12 -25.29 11.02
N THR A 35 -16.33 -26.16 11.64
CA THR A 35 -14.88 -26.05 11.65
C THR A 35 -14.30 -26.92 10.56
N LEU A 36 -13.65 -26.31 9.57
CA LEU A 36 -12.97 -27.01 8.49
C LEU A 36 -11.45 -26.90 8.69
N GLY A 37 -10.81 -28.04 8.87
CA GLY A 37 -9.37 -28.09 9.12
C GLY A 37 -9.00 -27.77 10.57
N ARG A 38 -7.71 -27.73 10.83
CA ARG A 38 -7.07 -27.36 12.10
C ARG A 38 -5.96 -26.35 11.80
N SER A 39 -5.36 -25.74 12.82
CA SER A 39 -4.21 -24.87 12.64
C SER A 39 -3.13 -25.53 11.78
N GLY A 40 -2.71 -24.86 10.71
CA GLY A 40 -1.75 -25.38 9.73
C GLY A 40 -2.33 -26.33 8.67
N ALA A 41 -3.64 -26.62 8.69
CA ALA A 41 -4.28 -27.43 7.63
C ALA A 41 -4.76 -26.52 6.48
N THR A 42 -4.77 -27.08 5.28
CA THR A 42 -5.29 -26.41 4.08
C THR A 42 -6.69 -26.92 3.75
N VAL A 43 -7.60 -26.00 3.47
CA VAL A 43 -8.91 -26.32 2.85
C VAL A 43 -8.80 -25.99 1.38
N SER A 44 -8.82 -27.01 0.52
CA SER A 44 -8.67 -26.85 -0.93
C SER A 44 -9.97 -27.11 -1.64
N LEU A 45 -10.28 -26.28 -2.63
CA LEU A 45 -11.33 -26.55 -3.61
C LEU A 45 -10.76 -27.39 -4.77
N ALA A 46 -11.55 -28.27 -5.32
CA ALA A 46 -11.17 -29.02 -6.53
C ALA A 46 -10.94 -28.04 -7.71
N PRO A 47 -10.06 -28.36 -8.68
CA PRO A 47 -9.89 -27.56 -9.88
C PRO A 47 -11.22 -27.29 -10.59
N GLY A 48 -11.49 -26.01 -10.89
CA GLY A 48 -12.74 -25.57 -11.52
C GLY A 48 -13.93 -25.39 -10.55
N ALA A 49 -13.78 -25.73 -9.25
CA ALA A 49 -14.77 -25.39 -8.25
C ALA A 49 -14.69 -23.93 -7.85
N SER A 50 -15.83 -23.29 -7.62
CA SER A 50 -15.91 -21.92 -7.12
C SER A 50 -16.52 -21.89 -5.73
N GLN A 51 -16.13 -20.90 -4.94
CA GLN A 51 -16.75 -20.61 -3.64
C GLN A 51 -17.75 -19.46 -3.77
N SER A 52 -18.83 -19.54 -2.99
CA SER A 52 -19.77 -18.43 -2.86
C SER A 52 -20.11 -18.23 -1.39
N GLY A 53 -19.94 -17.00 -0.90
CA GLY A 53 -20.23 -16.66 0.50
C GLY A 53 -19.22 -17.20 1.53
N PHE A 54 -18.15 -17.84 1.10
CA PHE A 54 -17.10 -18.38 1.98
C PHE A 54 -15.95 -17.37 2.12
N GLY A 55 -15.97 -16.60 3.19
CA GLY A 55 -14.97 -15.56 3.43
C GLY A 55 -15.16 -14.32 2.54
N ARG A 56 -14.23 -13.40 2.60
CA ARG A 56 -14.21 -12.22 1.75
C ARG A 56 -13.37 -12.49 0.51
N THR A 57 -14.01 -12.56 -0.66
CA THR A 57 -13.32 -12.75 -1.94
C THR A 57 -12.90 -11.40 -2.50
N GLY A 58 -11.62 -11.27 -2.88
CA GLY A 58 -11.11 -10.11 -3.60
C GLY A 58 -10.85 -8.85 -2.79
N THR A 59 -10.98 -8.89 -1.45
CA THR A 59 -10.67 -7.76 -0.55
C THR A 59 -9.91 -8.23 0.67
N VAL A 60 -9.21 -7.27 1.32
CA VAL A 60 -8.56 -7.53 2.60
C VAL A 60 -9.58 -7.65 3.74
N ASN A 61 -9.22 -8.41 4.77
CA ASN A 61 -9.96 -8.39 6.03
C ASN A 61 -9.57 -7.13 6.82
N TRP A 62 -10.49 -6.17 6.90
CA TRP A 62 -10.22 -4.91 7.58
C TRP A 62 -10.15 -5.09 9.10
N ASP A 63 -8.98 -4.81 9.68
CA ASP A 63 -8.84 -4.64 11.12
C ASP A 63 -9.43 -3.27 11.50
N THR A 64 -10.56 -3.28 12.18
CA THR A 64 -11.26 -2.06 12.61
C THR A 64 -10.60 -1.36 13.79
N THR A 65 -9.59 -1.98 14.42
CA THR A 65 -8.76 -1.34 15.43
C THR A 65 -7.72 -0.47 14.75
N LYS A 66 -7.91 0.84 14.81
CA LYS A 66 -6.99 1.79 14.19
C LYS A 66 -5.56 1.64 14.72
N LYS A 67 -4.57 1.74 13.85
CA LYS A 67 -3.15 1.72 14.18
C LYS A 67 -2.65 3.15 14.38
N THR A 68 -1.95 3.37 15.49
CA THR A 68 -1.41 4.69 15.86
C THR A 68 0.11 4.67 16.01
N THR A 69 0.74 3.51 15.92
CA THR A 69 2.20 3.31 16.04
C THR A 69 2.68 2.33 14.99
N SER A 70 4.00 2.28 14.78
CA SER A 70 4.61 1.35 13.82
C SER A 70 4.26 -0.10 14.11
N PHE A 71 3.98 -0.86 13.06
CA PHE A 71 3.62 -2.28 13.13
C PHE A 71 3.99 -3.02 11.84
N THR A 72 3.99 -4.36 11.91
CA THR A 72 4.14 -5.22 10.74
C THR A 72 2.78 -5.71 10.29
N ALA A 73 2.49 -5.52 9.01
CA ALA A 73 1.25 -5.98 8.39
C ALA A 73 1.24 -7.50 8.19
N VAL A 74 0.06 -8.08 8.19
CA VAL A 74 -0.18 -9.49 7.88
C VAL A 74 -0.88 -9.57 6.53
N SER A 75 -0.44 -10.49 5.67
CA SER A 75 -1.08 -10.73 4.37
C SER A 75 -2.57 -11.05 4.54
N GLY A 76 -3.39 -10.53 3.64
CA GLY A 76 -4.84 -10.65 3.66
C GLY A 76 -5.56 -9.60 4.51
N ASN A 77 -4.84 -8.73 5.22
CA ASN A 77 -5.43 -7.73 6.09
C ASN A 77 -5.35 -6.31 5.54
N GLY A 78 -6.34 -5.49 5.93
CA GLY A 78 -6.38 -4.05 5.73
C GLY A 78 -6.38 -3.32 7.07
N TYR A 79 -5.79 -2.12 7.11
CA TYR A 79 -5.58 -1.37 8.34
C TYR A 79 -6.00 0.08 8.20
N PHE A 80 -6.64 0.61 9.22
CA PHE A 80 -6.88 2.05 9.38
C PHE A 80 -5.71 2.67 10.15
N CYS A 81 -4.95 3.54 9.48
CA CYS A 81 -3.77 4.18 10.05
C CYS A 81 -4.11 5.61 10.49
N ASP A 82 -3.94 5.90 11.77
CA ASP A 82 -4.26 7.19 12.39
C ASP A 82 -2.96 7.89 12.82
N THR A 83 -2.38 8.67 11.92
CA THR A 83 -1.17 9.47 12.20
C THR A 83 -1.48 10.75 12.97
N ALA A 84 -2.75 11.13 13.12
CA ALA A 84 -3.14 12.29 13.94
C ALA A 84 -2.96 12.01 15.44
N ALA A 85 -3.03 10.75 15.86
CA ALA A 85 -2.96 10.38 17.28
C ALA A 85 -1.54 10.43 17.85
N SER A 86 -0.52 10.03 17.06
CA SER A 86 0.85 9.83 17.56
C SER A 86 1.95 10.37 16.63
N GLY A 87 1.57 11.04 15.53
CA GLY A 87 2.52 11.48 14.50
C GLY A 87 2.81 10.41 13.45
N ALA A 88 3.83 10.66 12.63
CA ALA A 88 4.26 9.76 11.56
C ALA A 88 4.75 8.41 12.12
N PHE A 89 4.42 7.33 11.44
CA PHE A 89 4.88 5.98 11.79
C PHE A 89 5.04 5.08 10.56
N THR A 90 5.52 3.85 10.77
CA THR A 90 5.80 2.90 9.69
C THR A 90 4.85 1.70 9.74
N LEU A 91 4.21 1.39 8.61
CA LEU A 91 3.61 0.09 8.32
C LEU A 91 4.64 -0.74 7.56
N THR A 92 5.13 -1.83 8.15
CA THR A 92 6.08 -2.73 7.51
C THR A 92 5.34 -3.88 6.83
N LEU A 93 5.62 -4.10 5.56
CA LEU A 93 5.06 -5.21 4.78
C LEU A 93 5.67 -6.56 5.22
N PRO A 94 4.98 -7.69 4.99
CA PRO A 94 5.50 -9.03 5.28
C PRO A 94 6.88 -9.27 4.66
N SER A 95 7.80 -9.89 5.40
CA SER A 95 9.21 -10.09 4.97
C SER A 95 9.43 -11.29 4.04
N SER A 96 8.46 -12.18 3.92
CA SER A 96 8.54 -13.38 3.05
C SER A 96 7.21 -13.55 2.32
N PRO A 97 6.85 -12.61 1.45
CA PRO A 97 5.56 -12.66 0.77
C PRO A 97 5.55 -13.73 -0.33
N SER A 98 4.36 -14.24 -0.60
CA SER A 98 4.07 -15.12 -1.74
C SER A 98 3.25 -14.37 -2.79
N ALA A 99 3.39 -14.77 -4.06
CA ALA A 99 2.60 -14.16 -5.14
C ALA A 99 1.10 -14.25 -4.83
N GLY A 100 0.41 -13.11 -4.94
CA GLY A 100 -0.99 -12.95 -4.58
C GLY A 100 -1.26 -12.49 -3.14
N ASP A 101 -0.23 -12.37 -2.30
CA ASP A 101 -0.39 -11.73 -0.99
C ASP A 101 -0.86 -10.29 -1.16
N ILE A 102 -1.77 -9.87 -0.30
CA ILE A 102 -2.40 -8.54 -0.36
C ILE A 102 -2.34 -7.85 1.01
N VAL A 103 -2.04 -6.57 1.00
CA VAL A 103 -2.13 -5.69 2.18
C VAL A 103 -2.85 -4.42 1.79
N GLY A 104 -3.84 -4.01 2.58
CA GLY A 104 -4.54 -2.74 2.41
C GLY A 104 -4.27 -1.77 3.55
N PHE A 105 -4.30 -0.47 3.27
CA PHE A 105 -4.32 0.54 4.32
C PHE A 105 -5.15 1.76 3.90
N LYS A 106 -5.64 2.47 4.90
CA LYS A 106 -6.45 3.67 4.75
C LYS A 106 -6.01 4.72 5.77
N ASP A 107 -5.83 5.96 5.31
CA ASP A 107 -5.73 7.12 6.19
C ASP A 107 -7.02 7.30 6.97
N TYR A 108 -6.96 7.14 8.30
CA TYR A 108 -8.15 7.14 9.16
C TYR A 108 -8.76 8.55 9.28
N ASN A 109 -7.93 9.56 9.49
CA ASN A 109 -8.37 10.93 9.78
C ASN A 109 -8.04 11.94 8.66
N GLY A 110 -7.49 11.52 7.51
CA GLY A 110 -7.03 12.43 6.47
C GLY A 110 -5.76 13.20 6.85
N ASN A 111 -4.90 12.63 7.72
CA ASN A 111 -3.78 13.34 8.31
C ASN A 111 -2.41 13.01 7.69
N PHE A 112 -2.34 12.14 6.68
CA PHE A 112 -1.06 11.76 6.06
C PHE A 112 -0.33 12.94 5.43
N SER A 113 -1.02 14.03 5.06
CA SER A 113 -0.39 15.24 4.56
C SER A 113 0.34 16.06 5.64
N VAL A 114 0.04 15.83 6.92
CA VAL A 114 0.66 16.52 8.07
C VAL A 114 1.68 15.61 8.75
N ALA A 115 1.31 14.35 8.96
CA ALA A 115 2.16 13.33 9.56
C ALA A 115 2.08 12.08 8.67
N ASN A 116 3.14 11.80 7.95
CA ASN A 116 3.16 10.82 6.87
C ASN A 116 3.11 9.38 7.39
N LEU A 117 2.59 8.46 6.56
CA LEU A 117 2.75 7.03 6.75
C LEU A 117 3.93 6.53 5.90
N THR A 118 4.91 5.88 6.51
CA THR A 118 5.99 5.20 5.81
C THR A 118 5.61 3.74 5.56
N ILE A 119 5.88 3.23 4.36
CA ILE A 119 5.66 1.82 4.03
C ILE A 119 7.00 1.10 4.03
N GLY A 120 7.29 0.42 5.12
CA GLY A 120 8.47 -0.44 5.24
C GLY A 120 8.35 -1.65 4.31
N ARG A 121 9.33 -1.85 3.44
CA ARG A 121 9.28 -2.87 2.38
C ARG A 121 9.39 -4.32 2.86
N GLY A 122 9.80 -4.55 4.10
CA GLY A 122 9.99 -5.92 4.62
C GLY A 122 11.04 -6.75 3.85
N GLY A 123 11.92 -6.10 3.08
CA GLY A 123 12.95 -6.76 2.29
C GLY A 123 12.58 -7.01 0.81
N SER A 124 11.37 -6.67 0.39
CA SER A 124 10.91 -6.84 -1.01
C SER A 124 10.81 -5.49 -1.73
N PRO A 125 11.00 -5.41 -3.05
CA PRO A 125 10.74 -4.20 -3.82
C PRO A 125 9.30 -3.73 -3.69
N ILE A 126 9.05 -2.45 -3.98
CA ILE A 126 7.72 -1.89 -4.20
C ILE A 126 7.74 -1.19 -5.55
N ASN A 127 6.83 -1.55 -6.45
CA ASN A 127 6.78 -1.09 -7.85
C ASN A 127 8.15 -1.19 -8.55
N GLY A 128 8.88 -2.26 -8.29
CA GLY A 128 10.24 -2.49 -8.82
C GLY A 128 11.34 -1.66 -8.15
N GLY A 129 11.00 -0.74 -7.24
CA GLY A 129 11.95 0.12 -6.51
C GLY A 129 12.38 -0.48 -5.17
N ASN A 130 13.67 -0.37 -4.85
CA ASN A 130 14.22 -0.84 -3.58
C ASN A 130 15.23 0.13 -2.92
N ALA A 131 15.28 1.38 -3.38
CA ALA A 131 16.23 2.37 -2.88
C ALA A 131 15.83 2.94 -1.51
N SER A 132 14.53 3.17 -1.27
CA SER A 132 14.01 3.70 -0.01
C SER A 132 12.60 3.20 0.27
N ASP A 133 12.17 3.26 1.51
CA ASP A 133 10.79 2.98 1.90
C ASP A 133 9.88 4.13 1.44
N PRO A 134 8.79 3.85 0.68
CA PRO A 134 7.87 4.89 0.23
C PRO A 134 7.17 5.59 1.38
N VAL A 135 6.88 6.87 1.17
CA VAL A 135 6.18 7.72 2.14
C VAL A 135 4.85 8.17 1.53
N ILE A 136 3.76 7.92 2.23
CA ILE A 136 2.44 8.34 1.84
C ILE A 136 2.13 9.66 2.53
N SER A 137 1.97 10.72 1.74
CA SER A 137 1.70 12.08 2.21
C SER A 137 0.38 12.66 1.70
N THR A 138 -0.42 11.86 1.02
CA THR A 138 -1.73 12.29 0.50
C THR A 138 -2.81 12.08 1.56
N ALA A 139 -3.48 13.16 1.94
CA ALA A 139 -4.60 13.11 2.87
C ALA A 139 -5.73 12.22 2.32
N GLY A 140 -6.26 11.35 3.17
CA GLY A 140 -7.34 10.45 2.80
C GLY A 140 -6.93 9.27 1.90
N ALA A 141 -5.63 9.03 1.70
CA ALA A 141 -5.13 7.94 0.88
C ALA A 141 -5.70 6.58 1.31
N SER A 142 -5.99 5.72 0.31
CA SER A 142 -6.40 4.34 0.49
C SER A 142 -5.71 3.50 -0.57
N VAL A 143 -4.90 2.54 -0.18
CA VAL A 143 -4.05 1.78 -1.10
C VAL A 143 -4.17 0.28 -0.82
N PHE A 144 -4.16 -0.51 -1.89
CA PHE A 144 -3.96 -1.94 -1.85
C PHE A 144 -2.64 -2.28 -2.54
N LEU A 145 -1.83 -3.08 -1.86
CA LEU A 145 -0.59 -3.62 -2.36
C LEU A 145 -0.74 -5.12 -2.56
N ILE A 146 -0.40 -5.60 -3.76
CA ILE A 146 -0.37 -7.02 -4.08
C ILE A 146 1.06 -7.41 -4.39
N TYR A 147 1.57 -8.46 -3.75
CA TYR A 147 2.86 -9.01 -4.09
C TYR A 147 2.77 -9.84 -5.38
N VAL A 148 3.58 -9.50 -6.35
CA VAL A 148 3.59 -10.15 -7.67
C VAL A 148 4.76 -11.14 -7.78
N ASP A 149 5.98 -10.66 -7.64
CA ASP A 149 7.20 -11.44 -7.78
C ASP A 149 8.40 -10.74 -7.10
N SER A 150 9.57 -11.33 -7.19
CA SER A 150 10.79 -10.75 -6.59
C SER A 150 11.35 -9.55 -7.36
N THR A 151 10.90 -9.27 -8.58
CA THR A 151 11.37 -8.17 -9.43
C THR A 151 10.56 -6.91 -9.18
N GLN A 152 9.24 -7.00 -9.27
CA GLN A 152 8.34 -5.89 -9.00
C GLN A 152 8.02 -5.76 -7.51
N GLY A 153 8.02 -6.88 -6.79
CA GLY A 153 7.68 -6.91 -5.39
C GLY A 153 6.20 -6.64 -5.15
N TRP A 154 5.92 -5.71 -4.27
CA TRP A 154 4.59 -5.22 -3.98
C TRP A 154 4.17 -4.15 -4.98
N VAL A 155 3.04 -4.35 -5.64
CA VAL A 155 2.51 -3.44 -6.66
C VAL A 155 1.21 -2.82 -6.14
N ALA A 156 1.13 -1.48 -6.22
CA ALA A 156 -0.10 -0.76 -5.91
C ALA A 156 -1.12 -0.95 -7.04
N THR A 157 -2.38 -1.21 -6.67
CA THR A 157 -3.46 -1.48 -7.65
C THR A 157 -4.40 -0.30 -7.86
N GLN A 158 -4.08 0.86 -7.30
CA GLN A 158 -4.87 2.08 -7.51
C GLN A 158 -4.18 2.99 -8.52
N ASP A 159 -4.97 3.62 -9.38
CA ASP A 159 -4.53 4.43 -10.53
C ASP A 159 -3.85 5.76 -10.16
N ASP A 160 -3.70 6.07 -8.89
CA ASP A 160 -3.08 7.31 -8.46
C ASP A 160 -1.60 7.08 -8.10
N GLU A 161 -0.74 7.16 -9.11
CA GLU A 161 0.71 7.21 -8.91
C GLU A 161 1.12 8.29 -7.90
N SER A 162 0.31 9.34 -7.72
CA SER A 162 0.58 10.42 -6.78
C SER A 162 0.48 9.98 -5.32
N VAL A 163 -0.27 8.93 -5.01
CA VAL A 163 -0.40 8.38 -3.65
C VAL A 163 0.81 7.52 -3.29
N PHE A 164 1.42 6.87 -4.28
CA PHE A 164 2.52 5.91 -4.10
C PHE A 164 3.83 6.40 -4.70
N THR A 165 3.98 7.69 -4.88
CA THR A 165 5.24 8.24 -5.34
C THR A 165 6.30 8.06 -4.24
N GLY A 166 7.09 7.00 -4.39
CA GLY A 166 8.44 6.98 -3.88
C GLY A 166 9.34 8.00 -4.61
N ALA A 167 8.79 8.84 -5.46
CA ALA A 167 9.42 10.01 -6.04
C ALA A 167 9.35 11.15 -5.03
N ASN A 168 10.29 11.18 -4.10
CA ASN A 168 10.59 12.43 -3.43
C ASN A 168 11.20 13.35 -4.49
N TYR A 169 10.46 14.35 -4.92
CA TYR A 169 11.00 15.44 -5.74
C TYR A 169 11.93 16.32 -4.91
N ILE A 170 12.75 17.11 -5.59
CA ILE A 170 13.59 18.12 -4.93
C ILE A 170 12.69 19.03 -4.08
N VAL A 171 13.03 19.14 -2.81
CA VAL A 171 12.46 20.17 -1.91
C VAL A 171 13.48 21.25 -1.73
N ALA A 172 13.10 22.48 -2.07
CA ALA A 172 13.96 23.63 -1.92
C ALA A 172 13.20 24.80 -1.28
N THR A 173 13.95 25.72 -0.70
CA THR A 173 13.44 26.95 -0.10
C THR A 173 14.21 28.17 -0.66
N GLY A 174 13.66 29.36 -0.45
CA GLY A 174 14.23 30.64 -0.88
C GLY A 174 13.44 31.28 -2.01
N GLY A 175 13.50 32.62 -2.07
CA GLY A 175 12.73 33.41 -3.02
C GLY A 175 11.23 33.38 -2.80
N THR A 176 10.47 33.89 -3.78
CA THR A 176 9.03 33.78 -3.84
C THR A 176 8.70 32.49 -4.59
N ILE A 177 7.91 31.60 -3.98
CA ILE A 177 7.56 30.31 -4.56
C ILE A 177 6.21 30.42 -5.27
N VAL A 178 6.20 30.03 -6.54
CA VAL A 178 4.99 29.93 -7.37
C VAL A 178 4.87 28.48 -7.84
N THR A 179 3.70 27.86 -7.63
CA THR A 179 3.40 26.50 -8.11
C THR A 179 2.45 26.58 -9.30
N CYS A 180 2.82 25.93 -10.40
CA CYS A 180 1.99 25.82 -11.60
C CYS A 180 2.08 24.38 -12.13
N GLY A 181 0.98 23.64 -12.04
CA GLY A 181 0.97 22.22 -12.37
C GLY A 181 2.00 21.44 -11.57
N ASN A 182 2.86 20.70 -12.24
CA ASN A 182 3.93 19.88 -11.63
C ASN A 182 5.23 20.65 -11.35
N TYR A 183 5.24 21.99 -11.56
CA TYR A 183 6.44 22.82 -11.41
C TYR A 183 6.34 23.74 -10.21
N LYS A 184 7.46 23.89 -9.49
CA LYS A 184 7.69 24.96 -8.51
C LYS A 184 8.74 25.89 -9.03
N THR A 185 8.42 27.20 -9.09
CA THR A 185 9.33 28.25 -9.52
C THR A 185 9.73 29.09 -8.31
N HIS A 186 11.01 29.26 -8.09
CA HIS A 186 11.57 30.12 -7.06
C HIS A 186 12.05 31.43 -7.72
N ILE A 187 11.42 32.52 -7.39
CA ILE A 187 11.70 33.86 -8.00
C ILE A 187 12.47 34.71 -7.01
N PHE A 188 13.63 35.17 -7.43
CA PHE A 188 14.48 36.05 -6.66
C PHE A 188 14.53 37.44 -7.37
N THR A 189 13.96 38.46 -6.75
CA THR A 189 13.99 39.84 -7.24
C THR A 189 15.05 40.70 -6.54
N GLY A 190 15.86 40.09 -5.71
CA GLY A 190 17.00 40.67 -4.99
C GLY A 190 17.92 39.55 -4.50
N SER A 191 18.92 39.90 -3.72
CA SER A 191 19.83 38.93 -3.13
C SER A 191 19.08 37.94 -2.27
N GLY A 192 19.33 36.65 -2.46
CA GLY A 192 18.69 35.55 -1.72
C GLY A 192 19.41 34.23 -1.96
N THR A 193 19.12 33.24 -1.13
CA THR A 193 19.71 31.90 -1.23
C THR A 193 18.64 30.88 -1.64
N PHE A 194 18.93 30.12 -2.67
CA PHE A 194 18.20 28.93 -3.01
C PHE A 194 18.81 27.73 -2.24
N THR A 195 18.05 27.14 -1.34
CA THR A 195 18.54 26.03 -0.51
C THR A 195 17.78 24.76 -0.86
N VAL A 196 18.50 23.73 -1.31
CA VAL A 196 17.95 22.38 -1.50
C VAL A 196 17.92 21.68 -0.13
N CYS A 197 16.73 21.37 0.35
CA CYS A 197 16.51 20.71 1.65
C CYS A 197 16.53 19.18 1.52
N SER A 198 16.05 18.64 0.39
CA SER A 198 16.15 17.24 0.05
C SER A 198 16.24 17.05 -1.45
N VAL A 199 16.90 15.98 -1.85
CA VAL A 199 17.02 15.58 -3.27
C VAL A 199 15.92 14.59 -3.63
N ALA A 200 15.62 14.47 -4.94
CA ALA A 200 14.70 13.46 -5.44
C ALA A 200 15.27 12.05 -5.25
N SER A 201 14.38 11.07 -5.09
CA SER A 201 14.78 9.65 -4.98
C SER A 201 15.31 9.09 -6.31
N THR A 202 14.87 9.66 -7.43
CA THR A 202 15.32 9.29 -8.77
C THR A 202 16.40 10.27 -9.22
N PRO A 203 17.62 9.83 -9.57
CA PRO A 203 18.71 10.74 -9.97
C PRO A 203 18.37 11.66 -11.14
N THR A 204 17.55 11.21 -12.09
CA THR A 204 17.11 12.01 -13.24
C THR A 204 16.20 13.18 -12.87
N ASP A 205 15.58 13.15 -11.70
CA ASP A 205 14.67 14.18 -11.21
C ASP A 205 15.38 15.21 -10.33
N ASN A 206 16.71 15.12 -10.22
CA ASN A 206 17.56 16.05 -9.46
C ASN A 206 18.08 17.21 -10.31
N ASN A 207 17.39 17.56 -11.39
CA ASN A 207 17.72 18.68 -12.23
C ASN A 207 16.92 19.92 -11.84
N VAL A 208 17.57 21.07 -11.92
CA VAL A 208 16.96 22.38 -11.71
C VAL A 208 17.25 23.24 -12.93
N ASP A 209 16.21 23.72 -13.59
CA ASP A 209 16.33 24.69 -14.66
C ASP A 209 16.44 26.09 -14.04
N TYR A 210 17.27 26.94 -14.61
CA TYR A 210 17.42 28.31 -14.10
C TYR A 210 17.40 29.33 -15.23
N LEU A 211 16.88 30.51 -14.93
CA LEU A 211 16.90 31.68 -15.79
C LEU A 211 17.47 32.85 -15.01
N VAL A 212 18.51 33.53 -15.55
CA VAL A 212 19.10 34.74 -14.99
C VAL A 212 18.85 35.90 -15.94
N ILE A 213 18.21 36.95 -15.44
CA ILE A 213 17.96 38.18 -16.19
C ILE A 213 18.76 39.31 -15.57
N GLY A 214 19.71 39.83 -16.30
CA GLY A 214 20.46 41.00 -15.89
C GLY A 214 19.60 42.27 -15.91
N GLY A 215 19.89 43.22 -15.01
CA GLY A 215 19.27 44.54 -15.05
C GLY A 215 19.60 45.27 -16.34
N ALA A 216 18.68 46.08 -16.86
CA ALA A 216 18.96 46.96 -17.98
C ALA A 216 20.05 47.97 -17.62
N GLY A 217 21.00 48.15 -18.50
CA GLY A 217 22.00 49.23 -18.36
C GLY A 217 21.32 50.60 -18.32
N GLY A 218 21.75 51.44 -17.41
CA GLY A 218 21.28 52.83 -17.36
C GLY A 218 21.53 53.53 -18.68
N SER A 219 20.55 54.26 -19.23
CA SER A 219 20.75 55.15 -20.36
C SER A 219 21.68 56.27 -19.94
N GLY A 220 22.87 56.31 -20.53
CA GLY A 220 23.76 57.47 -20.37
C GLY A 220 23.05 58.73 -20.90
N GLN A 221 22.87 59.74 -20.04
CA GLN A 221 22.39 61.02 -20.46
C GLN A 221 23.54 61.69 -21.22
N ALA A 222 23.36 61.93 -22.51
CA ALA A 222 24.30 62.78 -23.26
C ALA A 222 24.17 64.21 -22.74
N GLY A 223 25.21 64.70 -22.03
CA GLY A 223 25.32 66.08 -21.64
C GLY A 223 25.47 66.93 -22.87
N SER A 224 24.66 67.97 -22.97
CA SER A 224 24.82 69.07 -23.89
C SER A 224 25.86 70.06 -23.38
#